data_a6e6579656a8d525f0bf1512e6bda583
#
_entry.id   a6e6579656a8d525f0bf1512e6bda583
#
_cell.length_a   1.000
_cell.length_b   1.000
_cell.length_c   1.000
_cell.angle_alpha   90.00
_cell.angle_beta   90.00
_cell.angle_gamma   90.00
#
_symmetry.space_group_name_H-M   'P 1'
#
loop_
_entity.id
_entity.type
_entity.pdbx_description
1 polymer ?
#
loop_
_entity_poly.entity_id
_entity_poly.type
_entity_poly.pdbx_seq_one_letter_code
_entity_poly.pdbx_strand_id
1 'polypeptide(L)'
;MAQLPYTEPSRRIEDSIVQGATPPASEWFGTDEGTNGVSTAATGDKGAGAQAPIIEIDHVTKSFTDFIAVDDADFSIGQGEFFAMLGPSGCGKTTTLRMIAGFETPTSGAIRLDGEDVSRTPPHKRNVNTVFQHYALFPHMTVWNNVAYGPRSKKWDAAKVREKVDAVIEVVRLGEFAERKPSQLSGGQQQRVALARALVNEPAALLLDEPLGAL
;
A
#
# COMPACT_ATOMS: atom_id res chain seq x y z
N MET A 1 -7.43 33.37 28.56
CA MET A 1 -6.76 32.74 27.42
C MET A 1 -5.81 31.70 27.98
N ALA A 2 -6.24 30.44 28.04
CA ALA A 2 -5.44 29.34 28.56
C ALA A 2 -4.99 28.49 27.36
N GLN A 3 -3.68 28.41 27.14
CA GLN A 3 -3.06 27.53 26.14
C GLN A 3 -3.15 26.08 26.61
N LEU A 4 -3.76 25.20 25.80
CA LEU A 4 -3.73 23.77 26.00
C LEU A 4 -2.34 23.24 25.59
N PRO A 5 -1.74 22.30 26.32
CA PRO A 5 -0.45 21.75 26.00
C PRO A 5 -0.59 20.77 24.81
N TYR A 6 0.18 21.02 23.76
CA TYR A 6 0.41 20.12 22.64
C TYR A 6 1.27 18.95 23.15
N THR A 7 0.72 17.74 23.17
CA THR A 7 1.46 16.51 23.47
C THR A 7 2.00 15.91 22.17
N GLU A 8 3.33 15.96 22.00
CA GLU A 8 4.04 15.32 20.90
C GLU A 8 4.00 13.78 21.02
N PRO A 9 3.55 13.04 19.99
CA PRO A 9 3.65 11.58 19.96
C PRO A 9 4.95 11.03 19.33
N SER A 10 5.92 11.87 18.99
CA SER A 10 7.06 11.48 18.13
C SER A 10 8.35 11.06 18.84
N ARG A 11 8.44 11.12 20.17
CA ARG A 11 9.71 10.82 20.87
C ARG A 11 10.06 9.33 21.05
N ARG A 12 9.16 8.40 20.78
CA ARG A 12 9.41 6.99 21.03
C ARG A 12 10.07 6.23 19.87
N ILE A 13 10.07 6.80 18.67
CA ILE A 13 10.68 6.19 17.48
C ILE A 13 12.14 6.67 17.29
N GLU A 14 12.44 7.92 17.66
CA GLU A 14 13.77 8.48 17.51
C GLU A 14 14.79 7.91 18.51
N ASP A 15 14.37 7.57 19.74
CA ASP A 15 15.25 7.02 20.77
C ASP A 15 15.71 5.57 20.47
N SER A 16 14.99 4.81 19.64
CA SER A 16 15.41 3.46 19.21
C SER A 16 16.48 3.47 18.12
N ILE A 17 16.59 4.55 17.34
CA ILE A 17 17.53 4.65 16.22
C ILE A 17 18.91 5.16 16.69
N VAL A 18 18.98 5.84 17.83
CA VAL A 18 20.22 6.50 18.33
C VAL A 18 21.12 5.54 19.12
N GLN A 19 20.65 4.38 19.56
CA GLN A 19 21.47 3.48 20.39
C GLN A 19 22.21 2.36 19.65
N GLY A 20 22.33 2.37 18.32
CA GLY A 20 23.35 1.62 17.57
C GLY A 20 23.50 0.12 17.85
N ALA A 21 22.60 -0.52 18.57
CA ALA A 21 22.56 -1.96 18.81
C ALA A 21 21.54 -2.59 17.86
N THR A 22 22.02 -3.05 16.71
CA THR A 22 21.25 -3.98 15.87
C THR A 22 21.08 -5.27 16.67
N PRO A 23 19.89 -5.67 17.07
CA PRO A 23 19.68 -6.95 17.71
C PRO A 23 20.09 -8.08 16.76
N PRO A 24 20.62 -9.22 17.27
CA PRO A 24 21.03 -10.33 16.42
C PRO A 24 19.82 -10.85 15.61
N ALA A 25 20.10 -11.33 14.40
CA ALA A 25 19.07 -11.79 13.46
C ALA A 25 18.10 -12.84 14.06
N SER A 26 18.52 -13.57 15.08
CA SER A 26 17.71 -14.54 15.84
C SER A 26 16.59 -13.91 16.67
N GLU A 27 16.62 -12.62 16.95
CA GLU A 27 15.54 -11.93 17.66
C GLU A 27 14.48 -11.37 16.69
N TRP A 28 14.79 -11.32 15.39
CA TRP A 28 13.87 -10.88 14.34
C TRP A 28 13.07 -12.03 13.73
N PHE A 29 13.54 -13.26 13.93
CA PHE A 29 12.94 -14.46 13.37
C PHE A 29 12.73 -15.46 14.51
N GLY A 30 11.49 -15.85 14.80
CA GLY A 30 11.23 -17.03 15.60
C GLY A 30 12.03 -18.19 15.01
N THR A 31 12.77 -18.91 15.88
CA THR A 31 13.58 -20.07 15.49
C THR A 31 12.67 -21.22 15.07
N ASP A 32 12.28 -21.26 13.78
CA ASP A 32 11.90 -22.48 13.10
C ASP A 32 12.78 -22.62 11.86
N GLU A 33 13.62 -23.64 11.91
CA GLU A 33 14.54 -24.01 10.84
C GLU A 33 13.73 -24.43 9.61
N GLY A 34 13.81 -23.65 8.53
CA GLY A 34 13.52 -24.17 7.20
C GLY A 34 12.48 -23.50 6.33
N THR A 35 11.91 -22.35 6.66
CA THR A 35 10.98 -21.67 5.75
C THR A 35 11.42 -20.24 5.43
N ASN A 36 11.52 -19.91 4.13
CA ASN A 36 11.69 -18.55 3.62
C ASN A 36 10.38 -17.76 3.84
N GLY A 37 9.98 -17.54 5.10
CA GLY A 37 8.74 -16.91 5.46
C GLY A 37 8.80 -15.39 5.41
N VAL A 38 7.76 -14.76 4.93
CA VAL A 38 7.48 -13.33 5.12
C VAL A 38 7.23 -13.12 6.60
N SER A 39 8.15 -12.45 7.31
CA SER A 39 7.95 -12.07 8.71
C SER A 39 7.06 -10.83 8.77
N THR A 40 5.88 -10.97 9.36
CA THR A 40 4.94 -9.87 9.61
C THR A 40 5.17 -9.34 11.01
N ALA A 41 5.75 -8.16 11.15
CA ALA A 41 5.74 -7.43 12.41
C ALA A 41 4.38 -6.71 12.55
N ALA A 42 3.36 -7.44 13.02
CA ALA A 42 2.10 -6.85 13.41
C ALA A 42 2.23 -6.24 14.81
N THR A 43 2.41 -4.93 14.91
CA THR A 43 2.18 -4.18 16.15
C THR A 43 0.72 -3.70 16.17
N GLY A 44 -0.20 -4.65 16.30
CA GLY A 44 -1.62 -4.39 16.52
C GLY A 44 -2.01 -4.88 17.91
N ASP A 45 -2.34 -3.95 18.79
CA ASP A 45 -2.98 -4.24 20.07
C ASP A 45 -4.35 -4.91 19.81
N LYS A 46 -4.51 -6.15 20.26
CA LYS A 46 -5.80 -6.87 20.21
C LYS A 46 -6.68 -6.33 21.34
N GLY A 47 -7.22 -5.14 21.18
CA GLY A 47 -8.10 -4.48 22.11
C GLY A 47 -9.40 -3.98 21.47
N ALA A 48 -10.50 -4.65 21.80
CA ALA A 48 -11.90 -4.19 21.81
C ALA A 48 -12.56 -3.81 20.47
N GLY A 49 -13.45 -4.68 19.99
CA GLY A 49 -14.42 -4.42 18.91
C GLY A 49 -13.93 -4.90 17.55
N ALA A 50 -13.93 -6.21 17.33
CA ALA A 50 -13.44 -6.82 16.10
C ALA A 50 -14.30 -6.40 14.88
N GLN A 51 -13.95 -5.28 14.25
CA GLN A 51 -14.34 -5.03 12.87
C GLN A 51 -13.69 -6.11 11.99
N ALA A 52 -14.42 -6.61 11.00
CA ALA A 52 -13.87 -7.55 10.03
C ALA A 52 -12.61 -6.96 9.37
N PRO A 53 -11.55 -7.76 9.13
CA PRO A 53 -10.35 -7.29 8.49
C PRO A 53 -10.66 -6.80 7.07
N ILE A 54 -9.99 -5.74 6.62
CA ILE A 54 -10.13 -5.23 5.26
C ILE A 54 -9.40 -6.12 4.25
N ILE A 55 -8.29 -6.72 4.66
CA ILE A 55 -7.53 -7.71 3.87
C ILE A 55 -7.30 -8.93 4.76
N GLU A 56 -7.58 -10.11 4.24
CA GLU A 56 -7.28 -11.38 4.87
C GLU A 56 -6.52 -12.27 3.88
N ILE A 57 -5.37 -12.74 4.29
CA ILE A 57 -4.53 -13.69 3.58
C ILE A 57 -4.62 -14.99 4.38
N ASP A 58 -5.26 -16.01 3.81
CA ASP A 58 -5.61 -17.25 4.47
C ASP A 58 -4.82 -18.40 3.84
N HIS A 59 -3.72 -18.80 4.48
CA HIS A 59 -2.84 -19.89 4.07
C HIS A 59 -2.42 -19.82 2.59
N VAL A 60 -2.01 -18.61 2.14
CA VAL A 60 -1.70 -18.35 0.74
C VAL A 60 -0.30 -18.84 0.39
N THR A 61 -0.22 -19.70 -0.61
CA THR A 61 1.03 -20.11 -1.24
C THR A 61 1.05 -19.66 -2.71
N LYS A 62 2.19 -19.14 -3.16
CA LYS A 62 2.47 -18.88 -4.58
C LYS A 62 3.72 -19.60 -5.00
N SER A 63 3.53 -20.59 -5.88
CA SER A 63 4.60 -21.31 -6.55
C SER A 63 4.69 -20.88 -8.01
N PHE A 64 5.91 -20.65 -8.48
CA PHE A 64 6.25 -20.59 -9.88
C PHE A 64 6.93 -21.93 -10.27
N THR A 65 7.16 -22.16 -11.55
CA THR A 65 7.67 -23.44 -12.06
C THR A 65 8.88 -23.96 -11.27
N ASP A 66 9.81 -23.07 -10.91
CA ASP A 66 11.13 -23.43 -10.37
C ASP A 66 11.32 -23.06 -8.90
N PHE A 67 10.39 -22.31 -8.27
CA PHE A 67 10.53 -21.87 -6.89
C PHE A 67 9.20 -21.47 -6.23
N ILE A 68 9.16 -21.50 -4.90
CA ILE A 68 8.06 -20.98 -4.10
C ILE A 68 8.39 -19.53 -3.74
N ALA A 69 7.56 -18.59 -4.21
CA ALA A 69 7.74 -17.17 -3.97
C ALA A 69 7.09 -16.69 -2.67
N VAL A 70 6.00 -17.32 -2.28
CA VAL A 70 5.29 -17.11 -1.01
C VAL A 70 4.86 -18.48 -0.51
N ASP A 71 5.19 -18.81 0.73
CA ASP A 71 4.92 -20.09 1.35
C ASP A 71 4.06 -19.89 2.59
N ASP A 72 2.85 -20.46 2.55
CA ASP A 72 1.87 -20.50 3.64
C ASP A 72 1.68 -19.16 4.38
N ALA A 73 1.53 -18.06 3.63
CA ALA A 73 1.29 -16.76 4.24
C ALA A 73 -0.10 -16.71 4.89
N ASP A 74 -0.14 -16.36 6.18
CA ASP A 74 -1.38 -16.26 6.97
C ASP A 74 -1.33 -15.00 7.84
N PHE A 75 -2.15 -13.98 7.50
CA PHE A 75 -2.27 -12.74 8.25
C PHE A 75 -3.51 -11.95 7.83
N SER A 76 -3.90 -11.00 8.68
CA SER A 76 -5.00 -10.08 8.39
C SER A 76 -4.61 -8.62 8.66
N ILE A 77 -5.23 -7.69 7.92
CA ILE A 77 -5.02 -6.24 8.06
C ILE A 77 -6.37 -5.60 8.38
N GLY A 78 -6.41 -4.84 9.46
CA GLY A 78 -7.62 -4.14 9.93
C GLY A 78 -7.98 -2.92 9.09
N GLN A 79 -9.21 -2.45 9.26
CA GLN A 79 -9.68 -1.21 8.66
C GLN A 79 -8.87 -0.01 9.18
N GLY A 80 -8.31 0.80 8.25
CA GLY A 80 -7.50 1.97 8.59
C GLY A 80 -6.14 1.67 9.20
N GLU A 81 -5.72 0.41 9.21
CA GLU A 81 -4.41 -0.01 9.69
C GLU A 81 -3.31 0.34 8.69
N PHE A 82 -2.16 0.79 9.21
CA PHE A 82 -0.92 0.90 8.44
C PHE A 82 -0.09 -0.37 8.65
N PHE A 83 -0.02 -1.19 7.61
CA PHE A 83 0.69 -2.47 7.63
C PHE A 83 1.95 -2.40 6.75
N ALA A 84 3.10 -2.81 7.28
CA ALA A 84 4.36 -2.82 6.53
C ALA A 84 4.93 -4.24 6.44
N MET A 85 5.18 -4.71 5.22
CA MET A 85 5.90 -5.96 4.96
C MET A 85 7.41 -5.69 4.91
N LEU A 86 8.13 -6.23 5.88
CA LEU A 86 9.58 -6.13 5.98
C LEU A 86 10.23 -7.46 5.57
N GLY A 87 11.42 -7.39 5.00
CA GLY A 87 12.18 -8.57 4.62
C GLY A 87 13.18 -8.30 3.50
N PRO A 88 14.14 -9.22 3.27
CA PRO A 88 15.16 -9.06 2.24
C PRO A 88 14.56 -9.04 0.83
N SER A 89 15.37 -8.68 -0.16
CA SER A 89 14.98 -8.77 -1.56
C SER A 89 14.66 -10.23 -1.93
N GLY A 90 13.58 -10.45 -2.65
CA GLY A 90 13.16 -11.80 -3.07
C GLY A 90 12.33 -12.60 -2.04
N CYS A 91 12.02 -12.07 -0.85
CA CYS A 91 11.19 -12.77 0.14
C CYS A 91 9.66 -12.74 -0.14
N GLY A 92 9.23 -12.40 -1.32
CA GLY A 92 7.82 -12.48 -1.73
C GLY A 92 6.96 -11.23 -1.50
N LYS A 93 7.48 -10.11 -0.97
CA LYS A 93 6.69 -8.88 -0.72
C LYS A 93 5.93 -8.38 -1.95
N THR A 94 6.63 -8.13 -3.04
CA THR A 94 6.01 -7.69 -4.31
C THR A 94 5.04 -8.73 -4.86
N THR A 95 5.36 -10.03 -4.72
CA THR A 95 4.45 -11.10 -5.15
C THR A 95 3.16 -11.10 -4.34
N THR A 96 3.25 -10.93 -3.02
CA THR A 96 2.09 -10.82 -2.13
C THR A 96 1.24 -9.59 -2.48
N LEU A 97 1.85 -8.41 -2.66
CA LEU A 97 1.15 -7.21 -3.12
C LEU A 97 0.45 -7.42 -4.47
N ARG A 98 1.13 -8.09 -5.41
CA ARG A 98 0.53 -8.43 -6.71
C ARG A 98 -0.64 -9.39 -6.60
N MET A 99 -0.59 -10.35 -5.68
CA MET A 99 -1.71 -11.25 -5.41
C MET A 99 -2.89 -10.50 -4.80
N ILE A 100 -2.67 -9.60 -3.84
CA ILE A 100 -3.72 -8.75 -3.27
C ILE A 100 -4.31 -7.83 -4.35
N ALA A 101 -3.49 -7.26 -5.21
CA ALA A 101 -3.93 -6.42 -6.32
C ALA A 101 -4.63 -7.19 -7.47
N GLY A 102 -4.47 -8.52 -7.54
CA GLY A 102 -5.06 -9.37 -8.56
C GLY A 102 -4.24 -9.48 -9.85
N PHE A 103 -2.98 -9.04 -9.84
CA PHE A 103 -2.04 -9.24 -10.96
C PHE A 103 -1.44 -10.64 -10.97
N GLU A 104 -1.47 -11.33 -9.83
CA GLU A 104 -1.06 -12.72 -9.67
C GLU A 104 -2.18 -13.50 -8.97
N THR A 105 -2.33 -14.77 -9.32
CA THR A 105 -3.28 -15.68 -8.66
C THR A 105 -2.51 -16.57 -7.69
N PRO A 106 -2.97 -16.77 -6.45
CA PRO A 106 -2.37 -17.73 -5.55
C PRO A 106 -2.43 -19.15 -6.11
N THR A 107 -1.45 -19.99 -5.76
CA THR A 107 -1.45 -21.41 -6.11
C THR A 107 -2.41 -22.18 -5.20
N SER A 108 -2.42 -21.82 -3.90
CA SER A 108 -3.35 -22.34 -2.88
C SER A 108 -3.66 -21.26 -1.86
N GLY A 109 -4.65 -21.50 -1.00
CA GLY A 109 -5.15 -20.55 -0.01
C GLY A 109 -6.15 -19.56 -0.61
N ALA A 110 -6.57 -18.58 0.19
CA ALA A 110 -7.57 -17.58 -0.20
C ALA A 110 -7.14 -16.17 0.17
N ILE A 111 -7.55 -15.20 -0.66
CA ILE A 111 -7.38 -13.76 -0.39
C ILE A 111 -8.77 -13.16 -0.31
N ARG A 112 -9.09 -12.53 0.83
CA ARG A 112 -10.35 -11.83 1.00
C ARG A 112 -10.12 -10.34 1.13
N LEU A 113 -11.01 -9.57 0.51
CA LEU A 113 -11.11 -8.11 0.64
C LEU A 113 -12.51 -7.79 1.15
N ASP A 114 -12.59 -7.12 2.30
CA ASP A 114 -13.86 -6.79 2.95
C ASP A 114 -14.77 -8.03 3.11
N GLY A 115 -14.16 -9.17 3.47
CA GLY A 115 -14.82 -10.47 3.65
C GLY A 115 -15.12 -11.24 2.36
N GLU A 116 -14.98 -10.65 1.16
CA GLU A 116 -15.22 -11.32 -0.11
C GLU A 116 -13.96 -12.01 -0.64
N ASP A 117 -14.06 -13.28 -1.05
CA ASP A 117 -12.95 -13.98 -1.72
C ASP A 117 -12.69 -13.40 -3.10
N VAL A 118 -11.52 -12.79 -3.24
CA VAL A 118 -11.05 -12.17 -4.48
C VAL A 118 -9.91 -12.93 -5.15
N SER A 119 -9.56 -14.13 -4.69
CA SER A 119 -8.39 -14.90 -5.15
C SER A 119 -8.30 -15.00 -6.68
N ARG A 120 -9.45 -15.09 -7.36
CA ARG A 120 -9.56 -15.17 -8.82
C ARG A 120 -10.18 -13.94 -9.47
N THR A 121 -10.50 -12.90 -8.69
CA THR A 121 -11.09 -11.66 -9.20
C THR A 121 -10.01 -10.83 -9.91
N PRO A 122 -10.24 -10.37 -11.15
CA PRO A 122 -9.25 -9.58 -11.88
C PRO A 122 -9.03 -8.19 -11.25
N PRO A 123 -7.87 -7.53 -11.46
CA PRO A 123 -7.48 -6.28 -10.79
C PRO A 123 -8.52 -5.16 -10.90
N HIS A 124 -9.12 -4.98 -12.07
CA HIS A 124 -10.07 -3.88 -12.32
C HIS A 124 -11.42 -4.02 -11.59
N LYS A 125 -11.68 -5.19 -10.99
CA LYS A 125 -12.88 -5.46 -10.18
C LYS A 125 -12.61 -5.43 -8.68
N ARG A 126 -11.36 -5.29 -8.25
CA ARG A 126 -10.99 -5.21 -6.83
C ARG A 126 -11.04 -3.76 -6.36
N ASN A 127 -11.54 -3.54 -5.16
CA ASN A 127 -11.57 -2.19 -4.56
C ASN A 127 -10.24 -1.84 -3.86
N VAL A 128 -9.14 -2.08 -4.56
CA VAL A 128 -7.79 -1.70 -4.12
C VAL A 128 -7.08 -0.92 -5.20
N ASN A 129 -6.18 -0.02 -4.81
CA ASN A 129 -5.32 0.69 -5.76
C ASN A 129 -3.86 0.45 -5.40
N THR A 130 -3.01 0.36 -6.42
CA THR A 130 -1.57 0.13 -6.27
C THR A 130 -0.78 1.34 -6.74
N VAL A 131 0.16 1.78 -5.93
CA VAL A 131 1.23 2.71 -6.32
C VAL A 131 2.46 1.88 -6.63
N PHE A 132 2.85 1.85 -7.90
CA PHE A 132 4.01 1.10 -8.38
C PHE A 132 5.32 1.85 -8.13
N GLN A 133 6.43 1.15 -8.00
CA GLN A 133 7.78 1.67 -7.81
C GLN A 133 8.17 2.76 -8.83
N HIS A 134 7.76 2.62 -10.09
CA HIS A 134 8.04 3.60 -11.17
C HIS A 134 6.87 4.56 -11.43
N TYR A 135 5.96 4.76 -10.46
CA TYR A 135 4.81 5.67 -10.49
C TYR A 135 3.81 5.44 -11.64
N ALA A 136 4.20 4.84 -12.76
CA ALA A 136 3.39 4.51 -13.94
C ALA A 136 2.46 5.67 -14.37
N LEU A 137 2.96 6.92 -14.36
CA LEU A 137 2.20 8.08 -14.79
C LEU A 137 2.02 8.09 -16.30
N PHE A 138 0.88 8.61 -16.78
CA PHE A 138 0.63 8.82 -18.20
C PHE A 138 1.41 10.05 -18.68
N PRO A 139 2.49 9.89 -19.49
CA PRO A 139 3.42 10.98 -19.80
C PRO A 139 2.81 12.07 -20.68
N HIS A 140 1.77 11.77 -21.43
CA HIS A 140 1.06 12.68 -22.31
C HIS A 140 -0.03 13.50 -21.61
N MET A 141 -0.41 13.12 -20.38
CA MET A 141 -1.45 13.79 -19.60
C MET A 141 -0.85 14.77 -18.59
N THR A 142 -1.60 15.82 -18.24
CA THR A 142 -1.26 16.71 -17.13
C THR A 142 -1.41 16.01 -15.79
N VAL A 143 -0.94 16.61 -14.69
CA VAL A 143 -1.17 16.13 -13.32
C VAL A 143 -2.66 15.93 -13.07
N TRP A 144 -3.46 16.96 -13.36
CA TRP A 144 -4.90 16.93 -13.19
C TRP A 144 -5.54 15.75 -13.95
N ASN A 145 -5.18 15.58 -15.22
CA ASN A 145 -5.73 14.50 -16.05
C ASN A 145 -5.25 13.10 -15.61
N ASN A 146 -4.02 12.98 -15.08
CA ASN A 146 -3.55 11.74 -14.48
C ASN A 146 -4.42 11.33 -13.29
N VAL A 147 -4.71 12.28 -12.40
CA VAL A 147 -5.56 12.01 -11.22
C VAL A 147 -7.01 11.75 -11.65
N ALA A 148 -7.55 12.51 -12.59
CA ALA A 148 -8.92 12.39 -13.09
C ALA A 148 -9.19 11.11 -13.89
N TYR A 149 -8.14 10.36 -14.29
CA TYR A 149 -8.29 9.21 -15.18
C TYR A 149 -9.19 8.11 -14.60
N GLY A 150 -8.95 7.72 -13.35
CA GLY A 150 -9.74 6.67 -12.68
C GLY A 150 -11.23 7.02 -12.56
N PRO A 151 -11.59 8.15 -11.94
CA PRO A 151 -12.97 8.61 -11.85
C PRO A 151 -13.68 8.72 -13.20
N ARG A 152 -13.01 9.26 -14.23
CA ARG A 152 -13.56 9.35 -15.60
C ARG A 152 -13.79 7.96 -16.20
N SER A 153 -12.87 7.04 -16.02
CA SER A 153 -13.00 5.64 -16.48
C SER A 153 -14.18 4.94 -15.81
N LYS A 154 -14.45 5.26 -14.54
CA LYS A 154 -15.62 4.79 -13.79
C LYS A 154 -16.91 5.56 -14.15
N LYS A 155 -16.85 6.49 -15.11
CA LYS A 155 -17.99 7.31 -15.58
C LYS A 155 -18.67 8.11 -14.45
N TRP A 156 -17.88 8.63 -13.51
CA TRP A 156 -18.41 9.53 -12.49
C TRP A 156 -18.92 10.84 -13.14
N ASP A 157 -19.87 11.47 -12.47
CA ASP A 157 -20.36 12.80 -12.88
C ASP A 157 -19.20 13.82 -12.96
N ALA A 158 -19.24 14.70 -13.95
CA ALA A 158 -18.16 15.65 -14.24
C ALA A 158 -17.90 16.64 -13.09
N ALA A 159 -18.96 17.06 -12.38
CA ALA A 159 -18.83 17.96 -11.23
C ALA A 159 -18.17 17.23 -10.06
N LYS A 160 -18.57 16.00 -9.79
CA LYS A 160 -17.95 15.12 -8.76
C LYS A 160 -16.50 14.82 -9.10
N VAL A 161 -16.16 14.56 -10.38
CA VAL A 161 -14.76 14.35 -10.80
C VAL A 161 -13.92 15.57 -10.47
N ARG A 162 -14.39 16.79 -10.85
CA ARG A 162 -13.66 18.03 -10.56
C ARG A 162 -13.47 18.21 -9.06
N GLU A 163 -14.52 18.14 -8.28
CA GLU A 163 -14.48 18.31 -6.81
C GLU A 163 -13.44 17.38 -6.17
N LYS A 164 -13.52 16.07 -6.46
CA LYS A 164 -12.65 15.06 -5.85
C LYS A 164 -11.19 15.20 -6.31
N VAL A 165 -10.96 15.48 -7.59
CA VAL A 165 -9.63 15.65 -8.14
C VAL A 165 -8.96 16.90 -7.56
N ASP A 166 -9.66 18.03 -7.52
CA ASP A 166 -9.13 19.28 -6.98
C ASP A 166 -8.81 19.10 -5.48
N ALA A 167 -9.71 18.48 -4.71
CA ALA A 167 -9.48 18.19 -3.28
C ALA A 167 -8.23 17.31 -3.05
N VAL A 168 -8.06 16.23 -3.81
CA VAL A 168 -6.90 15.33 -3.64
C VAL A 168 -5.60 16.02 -4.07
N ILE A 169 -5.61 16.83 -5.14
CA ILE A 169 -4.44 17.60 -5.59
C ILE A 169 -3.99 18.59 -4.51
N GLU A 170 -4.91 19.23 -3.79
CA GLU A 170 -4.59 20.09 -2.64
C GLU A 170 -3.99 19.30 -1.48
N VAL A 171 -4.55 18.14 -1.13
CA VAL A 171 -4.02 17.25 -0.07
C VAL A 171 -2.55 16.90 -0.33
N VAL A 172 -2.18 16.59 -1.59
CA VAL A 172 -0.79 16.24 -1.95
C VAL A 172 0.07 17.48 -2.26
N ARG A 173 -0.45 18.69 -2.10
CA ARG A 173 0.22 19.99 -2.34
C ARG A 173 0.77 20.12 -3.76
N LEU A 174 -0.06 19.83 -4.75
CA LEU A 174 0.28 19.92 -6.18
C LEU A 174 -0.62 20.90 -6.95
N GLY A 175 -1.36 21.79 -6.29
CA GLY A 175 -2.27 22.74 -6.95
C GLY A 175 -1.60 23.55 -8.06
N GLU A 176 -0.43 24.15 -7.78
CA GLU A 176 0.34 24.94 -8.75
C GLU A 176 0.89 24.11 -9.94
N PHE A 177 0.91 22.79 -9.83
CA PHE A 177 1.44 21.88 -10.83
C PHE A 177 0.34 21.16 -11.63
N ALA A 178 -0.94 21.44 -11.37
CA ALA A 178 -2.08 20.72 -11.93
C ALA A 178 -2.04 20.59 -13.47
N GLU A 179 -1.59 21.65 -14.16
CA GLU A 179 -1.50 21.69 -15.62
C GLU A 179 -0.16 21.19 -16.18
N ARG A 180 0.82 20.86 -15.34
CA ARG A 180 2.12 20.33 -15.79
C ARG A 180 2.02 18.87 -16.18
N LYS A 181 2.91 18.45 -17.08
CA LYS A 181 3.11 17.04 -17.46
C LYS A 181 4.16 16.39 -16.54
N PRO A 182 4.17 15.05 -16.40
CA PRO A 182 5.15 14.34 -15.59
C PRO A 182 6.61 14.69 -15.87
N SER A 183 6.97 14.94 -17.14
CA SER A 183 8.34 15.33 -17.52
C SER A 183 8.80 16.70 -16.96
N GLN A 184 7.89 17.50 -16.42
CA GLN A 184 8.15 18.82 -15.85
C GLN A 184 8.17 18.78 -14.31
N LEU A 185 8.14 17.60 -13.73
CA LEU A 185 8.04 17.37 -12.29
C LEU A 185 9.30 16.67 -11.77
N SER A 186 9.69 16.98 -10.53
CA SER A 186 10.70 16.20 -9.80
C SER A 186 10.17 14.80 -9.47
N GLY A 187 11.06 13.84 -9.16
CA GLY A 187 10.68 12.48 -8.77
C GLY A 187 9.70 12.46 -7.59
N GLY A 188 9.93 13.24 -6.54
CA GLY A 188 9.01 13.34 -5.41
C GLY A 188 7.65 13.98 -5.77
N GLN A 189 7.60 14.89 -6.76
CA GLN A 189 6.33 15.41 -7.27
C GLN A 189 5.59 14.34 -8.07
N GLN A 190 6.28 13.56 -8.92
CA GLN A 190 5.68 12.44 -9.65
C GLN A 190 5.12 11.38 -8.71
N GLN A 191 5.83 11.07 -7.63
CA GLN A 191 5.36 10.17 -6.57
C GLN A 191 4.05 10.66 -5.96
N ARG A 192 3.96 11.96 -5.62
CA ARG A 192 2.73 12.56 -5.07
C ARG A 192 1.58 12.54 -6.07
N VAL A 193 1.84 12.68 -7.38
CA VAL A 193 0.82 12.50 -8.43
C VAL A 193 0.31 11.07 -8.46
N ALA A 194 1.20 10.07 -8.37
CA ALA A 194 0.81 8.66 -8.33
C ALA A 194 -0.04 8.33 -7.10
N LEU A 195 0.33 8.89 -5.94
CA LEU A 195 -0.45 8.77 -4.71
C LEU A 195 -1.83 9.40 -4.86
N ALA A 196 -1.92 10.63 -5.38
CA ALA A 196 -3.18 11.32 -5.64
C ALA A 196 -4.10 10.53 -6.58
N ARG A 197 -3.52 9.96 -7.67
CA ARG A 197 -4.24 9.11 -8.63
C ARG A 197 -4.81 7.84 -7.98
N ALA A 198 -4.11 7.30 -7.00
CA ALA A 198 -4.58 6.13 -6.28
C ALA A 198 -5.68 6.50 -5.26
N LEU A 199 -5.52 7.59 -4.51
CA LEU A 199 -6.43 8.03 -3.47
C LEU A 199 -7.77 8.53 -3.99
N VAL A 200 -7.80 9.22 -5.15
CA VAL A 200 -9.02 9.82 -5.71
C VAL A 200 -10.16 8.82 -5.93
N ASN A 201 -9.81 7.54 -6.13
CA ASN A 201 -10.78 6.47 -6.33
C ASN A 201 -11.43 5.96 -5.03
N GLU A 202 -11.01 6.47 -3.87
CA GLU A 202 -11.49 6.06 -2.54
C GLU A 202 -11.40 4.52 -2.37
N PRO A 203 -10.21 3.90 -2.55
CA PRO A 203 -10.07 2.46 -2.44
C PRO A 203 -10.23 1.99 -1.00
N ALA A 204 -10.71 0.76 -0.81
CA ALA A 204 -10.77 0.12 0.50
C ALA A 204 -9.38 -0.12 1.10
N ALA A 205 -8.39 -0.40 0.23
CA ALA A 205 -6.99 -0.49 0.64
C ALA A 205 -6.06 0.11 -0.42
N LEU A 206 -4.98 0.76 0.05
CA LEU A 206 -3.91 1.30 -0.78
C LEU A 206 -2.67 0.42 -0.65
N LEU A 207 -2.19 -0.10 -1.76
CA LEU A 207 -1.02 -0.96 -1.85
C LEU A 207 0.18 -0.12 -2.33
N LEU A 208 1.28 -0.15 -1.58
CA LEU A 208 2.50 0.60 -1.91
C LEU A 208 3.65 -0.38 -2.15
N ASP A 209 4.16 -0.46 -3.37
CA ASP A 209 5.29 -1.31 -3.74
C ASP A 209 6.57 -0.47 -3.79
N GLU A 210 7.41 -0.58 -2.75
CA GLU A 210 8.66 0.18 -2.57
C GLU A 210 8.52 1.70 -2.82
N PRO A 211 7.59 2.40 -2.15
CA PRO A 211 7.29 3.79 -2.47
C PRO A 211 8.46 4.75 -2.24
N LEU A 212 9.46 4.36 -1.45
CA LEU A 212 10.62 5.20 -1.09
C LEU A 212 11.89 4.84 -1.87
N GLY A 213 11.86 3.88 -2.76
CA GLY A 213 13.04 3.40 -3.50
C GLY A 213 13.64 4.39 -4.50
N ALA A 214 13.03 5.55 -4.71
CA ALA A 214 13.47 6.58 -5.65
C ALA A 214 13.93 7.91 -4.99
N LEU A 215 14.15 7.90 -3.66
CA LEU A 215 14.65 9.05 -2.90
C LEU A 215 16.16 9.01 -2.74
#